data_620cc6eb765492a4dc0ea14d91975ea1
#
_entry.id   620cc6eb765492a4dc0ea14d91975ea1
#
_cell.length_a   1.000
_cell.length_b   1.000
_cell.length_c   1.000
_cell.angle_alpha   90.00
_cell.angle_beta   90.00
_cell.angle_gamma   90.00
#
_symmetry.space_group_name_H-M   'P 1'
#
loop_
_entity.id
_entity.type
_entity.pdbx_description
1 polymer ?
#
loop_
_entity_poly.entity_id
_entity_poly.type
_entity_poly.pdbx_seq_one_letter_code
_entity_poly.pdbx_strand_id
1 'polypeptide(L)'
;TFETFMKYIKIEHISQLMSTHQSSTEPLTKDNLFKITLAKGGITIMAGIYLMAPKMTVEERKALYEVGGILQILEDIFDLKEDQKMGIQTMSNQQMISYKELKHLYVGSVNNMIEKCHLDPNLHNTSLDIFYWLVDKILVKIYAPFFRTEKKSVL
;
A
#
# COMPACT_ATOMS: atom_id res chain seq x y z
N THR A 1 22.92 1.53 13.02
CA THR A 1 23.25 2.33 14.22
C THR A 1 22.01 3.09 14.71
N PHE A 2 22.00 3.55 15.96
CA PHE A 2 20.94 4.36 16.55
C PHE A 2 20.66 5.63 15.72
N GLU A 3 21.71 6.25 15.21
CA GLU A 3 21.61 7.45 14.38
C GLU A 3 20.83 7.19 13.08
N THR A 4 21.07 6.07 12.41
CA THR A 4 20.35 5.70 11.20
C THR A 4 18.88 5.35 11.49
N PHE A 5 18.63 4.67 12.60
CA PHE A 5 17.26 4.43 13.07
C PHE A 5 16.51 5.75 13.32
N MET A 6 17.14 6.71 13.99
CA MET A 6 16.53 8.04 14.22
C MET A 6 16.25 8.81 12.92
N LYS A 7 17.04 8.59 11.86
CA LYS A 7 16.72 9.13 10.53
C LYS A 7 15.42 8.54 9.97
N TYR A 8 15.23 7.22 10.07
CA TYR A 8 13.98 6.58 9.62
C TYR A 8 12.77 7.08 10.42
N ILE A 9 12.86 7.21 11.73
CA ILE A 9 11.78 7.75 12.57
C ILE A 9 11.44 9.19 12.15
N LYS A 10 12.44 10.03 11.85
CA LYS A 10 12.18 11.39 11.34
C LYS A 10 11.48 11.38 9.98
N ILE A 11 11.92 10.52 9.08
CA ILE A 11 11.31 10.41 7.74
C ILE A 11 9.89 9.86 7.85
N GLU A 12 9.66 8.88 8.72
CA GLU A 12 8.32 8.34 9.02
C GLU A 12 7.41 9.44 9.57
N HIS A 13 7.88 10.25 10.50
CA HIS A 13 7.12 11.40 11.00
C HIS A 13 6.78 12.40 9.87
N ILE A 14 7.70 12.67 8.95
CA ILE A 14 7.44 13.54 7.79
C ILE A 14 6.36 12.91 6.90
N SER A 15 6.40 11.60 6.66
CA SER A 15 5.38 10.93 5.83
C SER A 15 3.99 10.97 6.47
N GLN A 16 3.92 10.85 7.79
CA GLN A 16 2.67 11.04 8.54
C GLN A 16 2.16 12.48 8.47
N LEU A 17 3.05 13.47 8.53
CA LEU A 17 2.67 14.86 8.29
C LEU A 17 2.17 15.09 6.87
N MET A 18 2.78 14.48 5.86
CA MET A 18 2.28 14.55 4.47
C MET A 18 0.88 13.94 4.35
N SER A 19 0.56 12.90 5.12
CA SER A 19 -0.76 12.29 5.12
C SER A 19 -1.87 13.23 5.65
N THR A 20 -1.52 14.29 6.39
CA THR A 20 -2.50 15.30 6.81
C THR A 20 -3.14 16.03 5.62
N HIS A 21 -2.44 16.10 4.47
CA HIS A 21 -3.03 16.64 3.23
C HIS A 21 -4.22 15.83 2.73
N GLN A 22 -4.34 14.55 3.12
CA GLN A 22 -5.50 13.72 2.78
C GLN A 22 -6.79 14.22 3.43
N SER A 23 -6.70 15.02 4.50
CA SER A 23 -7.84 15.70 5.15
C SER A 23 -8.15 17.08 4.55
N SER A 24 -7.51 17.45 3.43
CA SER A 24 -7.78 18.70 2.73
C SER A 24 -9.22 18.72 2.18
N THR A 25 -9.83 19.90 2.19
CA THR A 25 -11.13 20.13 1.52
C THR A 25 -11.01 20.16 -0.01
N GLU A 26 -9.80 20.38 -0.53
CA GLU A 26 -9.53 20.33 -1.97
C GLU A 26 -9.31 18.90 -2.43
N PRO A 27 -9.93 18.49 -3.57
CA PRO A 27 -9.72 17.17 -4.11
C PRO A 27 -8.26 16.91 -4.50
N LEU A 28 -7.69 15.83 -4.01
CA LEU A 28 -6.35 15.39 -4.40
C LEU A 28 -6.40 14.62 -5.71
N THR A 29 -5.36 14.77 -6.53
CA THR A 29 -5.22 13.98 -7.76
C THR A 29 -4.82 12.54 -7.44
N LYS A 30 -5.11 11.61 -8.37
CA LYS A 30 -4.69 10.21 -8.27
C LYS A 30 -3.19 10.07 -7.98
N ASP A 31 -2.36 10.85 -8.69
CA ASP A 31 -0.91 10.82 -8.53
C ASP A 31 -0.46 11.29 -7.15
N ASN A 32 -1.08 12.35 -6.62
CA ASN A 32 -0.76 12.85 -5.27
C ASN A 32 -1.18 11.85 -4.20
N LEU A 33 -2.39 11.29 -4.28
CA LEU A 33 -2.85 10.27 -3.34
C LEU A 33 -1.94 9.04 -3.39
N PHE A 34 -1.59 8.57 -4.59
CA PHE A 34 -0.70 7.43 -4.75
C PHE A 34 0.68 7.67 -4.11
N LYS A 35 1.27 8.86 -4.32
CA LYS A 35 2.56 9.23 -3.70
C LYS A 35 2.48 9.29 -2.18
N ILE A 36 1.42 9.87 -1.62
CA ILE A 36 1.22 9.94 -0.16
C ILE A 36 1.08 8.52 0.41
N THR A 37 0.25 7.69 -0.20
CA THR A 37 0.04 6.31 0.24
C THR A 37 1.31 5.47 0.16
N LEU A 38 2.07 5.57 -0.96
CA LEU A 38 3.37 4.91 -1.09
C LEU A 38 4.37 5.38 -0.02
N ALA A 39 4.41 6.68 0.27
CA ALA A 39 5.31 7.22 1.28
C ALA A 39 4.94 6.70 2.67
N LYS A 40 3.65 6.78 3.05
CA LYS A 40 3.15 6.32 4.35
C LYS A 40 3.50 4.85 4.59
N GLY A 41 3.04 3.93 3.74
CA GLY A 41 3.26 2.50 3.91
C GLY A 41 4.70 2.07 3.67
N GLY A 42 5.35 2.61 2.64
CA GLY A 42 6.73 2.27 2.30
C GLY A 42 7.72 2.65 3.39
N ILE A 43 7.59 3.84 3.96
CA ILE A 43 8.49 4.29 5.05
C ILE A 43 8.23 3.50 6.33
N THR A 44 6.97 3.20 6.66
CA THR A 44 6.62 2.39 7.83
C THR A 44 7.26 1.00 7.76
N ILE A 45 7.14 0.31 6.62
CA ILE A 45 7.80 -0.99 6.41
C ILE A 45 9.32 -0.84 6.51
N MET A 46 9.90 0.18 5.89
CA MET A 46 11.34 0.42 5.93
C MET A 46 11.86 0.67 7.35
N ALA A 47 11.13 1.42 8.17
CA ALA A 47 11.50 1.66 9.57
C ALA A 47 11.52 0.36 10.38
N GLY A 48 10.50 -0.50 10.18
CA GLY A 48 10.42 -1.80 10.85
C GLY A 48 11.53 -2.77 10.42
N ILE A 49 11.75 -2.90 9.11
CA ILE A 49 12.74 -3.84 8.57
C ILE A 49 14.18 -3.40 8.85
N TYR A 50 14.45 -2.09 8.88
CA TYR A 50 15.79 -1.60 9.19
C TYR A 50 16.31 -2.10 10.56
N LEU A 51 15.40 -2.29 11.53
CA LEU A 51 15.76 -2.86 12.83
C LEU A 51 16.24 -4.31 12.74
N MET A 52 15.71 -5.07 11.79
CA MET A 52 15.97 -6.50 11.62
C MET A 52 17.10 -6.76 10.61
N ALA A 53 17.20 -5.95 9.57
CA ALA A 53 18.12 -6.13 8.45
C ALA A 53 18.81 -4.80 8.05
N PRO A 54 19.74 -4.27 8.85
CA PRO A 54 20.34 -2.95 8.60
C PRO A 54 21.28 -2.89 7.39
N LYS A 55 21.69 -4.04 6.85
CA LYS A 55 22.66 -4.14 5.73
C LYS A 55 21.97 -4.45 4.39
N MET A 56 20.85 -3.80 4.11
CA MET A 56 20.16 -3.97 2.83
C MET A 56 20.76 -3.08 1.75
N THR A 57 20.77 -3.58 0.52
CA THR A 57 21.10 -2.80 -0.69
C THR A 57 20.03 -1.74 -0.97
N VAL A 58 20.32 -0.84 -1.90
CA VAL A 58 19.35 0.17 -2.35
C VAL A 58 18.16 -0.49 -3.04
N GLU A 59 18.41 -1.52 -3.83
CA GLU A 59 17.42 -2.27 -4.60
C GLU A 59 16.45 -3.02 -3.68
N GLU A 60 16.98 -3.72 -2.67
CA GLU A 60 16.15 -4.39 -1.66
C GLU A 60 15.26 -3.39 -0.91
N ARG A 61 15.83 -2.26 -0.47
CA ARG A 61 15.05 -1.21 0.19
C ARG A 61 13.94 -0.66 -0.69
N LYS A 62 14.24 -0.42 -1.97
CA LYS A 62 13.24 0.09 -2.92
C LYS A 62 12.10 -0.91 -3.12
N ALA A 63 12.41 -2.19 -3.29
CA ALA A 63 11.41 -3.24 -3.45
C ALA A 63 10.49 -3.35 -2.23
N LEU A 64 11.05 -3.31 -1.02
CA LEU A 64 10.28 -3.33 0.22
C LEU A 64 9.43 -2.07 0.43
N TYR A 65 9.96 -0.91 0.06
CA TYR A 65 9.21 0.34 0.07
C TYR A 65 7.97 0.27 -0.83
N GLU A 66 8.10 -0.28 -2.04
CA GLU A 66 6.98 -0.47 -2.97
C GLU A 66 5.92 -1.41 -2.38
N VAL A 67 6.32 -2.55 -1.82
CA VAL A 67 5.39 -3.49 -1.15
C VAL A 67 4.67 -2.81 0.00
N GLY A 68 5.38 -2.08 0.85
CA GLY A 68 4.79 -1.34 1.97
C GLY A 68 3.73 -0.34 1.51
N GLY A 69 4.00 0.40 0.44
CA GLY A 69 3.04 1.33 -0.14
C GLY A 69 1.79 0.64 -0.69
N ILE A 70 1.93 -0.53 -1.33
CA ILE A 70 0.77 -1.29 -1.83
C ILE A 70 -0.04 -1.89 -0.67
N LEU A 71 0.61 -2.35 0.40
CA LEU A 71 -0.07 -2.80 1.61
C LEU A 71 -0.87 -1.68 2.27
N GLN A 72 -0.37 -0.42 2.22
CA GLN A 72 -1.13 0.73 2.69
C GLN A 72 -2.42 0.96 1.90
N ILE A 73 -2.43 0.74 0.58
CA ILE A 73 -3.67 0.81 -0.21
C ILE A 73 -4.69 -0.24 0.27
N LEU A 74 -4.23 -1.44 0.63
CA LEU A 74 -5.10 -2.46 1.21
C LEU A 74 -5.64 -2.04 2.58
N GLU A 75 -4.82 -1.44 3.44
CA GLU A 75 -5.25 -0.87 4.71
C GLU A 75 -6.31 0.21 4.52
N ASP A 76 -6.09 1.17 3.62
CA ASP A 76 -7.06 2.22 3.27
C ASP A 76 -8.41 1.65 2.76
N ILE A 77 -8.43 0.43 2.22
CA ILE A 77 -9.67 -0.26 1.87
C ILE A 77 -10.39 -0.81 3.11
N PHE A 78 -9.65 -1.33 4.09
CA PHE A 78 -10.24 -1.79 5.36
C PHE A 78 -10.85 -0.63 6.14
N ASP A 79 -10.19 0.53 6.12
CA ASP A 79 -10.58 1.71 6.86
C ASP A 79 -11.54 2.63 6.09
N LEU A 80 -12.02 2.20 4.90
CA LEU A 80 -12.83 3.00 3.98
C LEU A 80 -13.96 3.80 4.65
N LYS A 81 -14.71 3.16 5.55
CA LYS A 81 -15.85 3.80 6.24
C LYS A 81 -15.40 4.84 7.26
N GLU A 82 -14.33 4.53 7.96
CA GLU A 82 -13.73 5.45 8.95
C GLU A 82 -13.12 6.66 8.23
N ASP A 83 -12.37 6.44 7.16
CA ASP A 83 -11.77 7.49 6.35
C ASP A 83 -12.82 8.41 5.73
N GLN A 84 -13.90 7.84 5.20
CA GLN A 84 -15.04 8.64 4.69
C GLN A 84 -15.68 9.49 5.78
N LYS A 85 -15.88 8.93 6.99
CA LYS A 85 -16.46 9.64 8.11
C LYS A 85 -15.55 10.78 8.61
N MET A 86 -14.23 10.57 8.56
CA MET A 86 -13.24 11.57 8.97
C MET A 86 -12.90 12.57 7.85
N GLY A 87 -13.45 12.40 6.65
CA GLY A 87 -13.13 13.25 5.50
C GLY A 87 -11.71 13.06 4.96
N ILE A 88 -11.10 11.90 5.23
CA ILE A 88 -9.76 11.54 4.73
C ILE A 88 -9.90 11.02 3.29
N GLN A 89 -9.16 11.63 2.36
CA GLN A 89 -9.13 11.19 0.97
C GLN A 89 -8.10 10.07 0.79
N THR A 90 -8.54 8.92 0.27
CA THR A 90 -7.67 7.78 -0.06
C THR A 90 -7.92 7.32 -1.49
N MET A 91 -6.99 6.55 -2.07
CA MET A 91 -7.16 5.96 -3.41
C MET A 91 -8.45 5.16 -3.51
N SER A 92 -8.82 4.51 -2.42
CA SER A 92 -9.96 3.60 -2.32
C SER A 92 -11.29 4.37 -2.23
N ASN A 93 -11.41 5.36 -1.33
CA ASN A 93 -12.67 6.07 -1.14
C ASN A 93 -12.95 7.11 -2.24
N GLN A 94 -11.91 7.55 -2.95
CA GLN A 94 -12.04 8.38 -4.15
C GLN A 94 -12.25 7.56 -5.43
N GLN A 95 -12.33 6.22 -5.33
CA GLN A 95 -12.52 5.30 -6.47
C GLN A 95 -11.44 5.47 -7.55
N MET A 96 -10.21 5.83 -7.16
CA MET A 96 -9.11 6.12 -8.08
C MET A 96 -8.25 4.89 -8.40
N ILE A 97 -8.55 3.75 -7.80
CA ILE A 97 -7.89 2.48 -8.07
C ILE A 97 -8.92 1.38 -8.27
N SER A 98 -8.81 0.64 -9.35
CA SER A 98 -9.63 -0.55 -9.59
C SER A 98 -9.01 -1.79 -8.94
N TYR A 99 -9.82 -2.82 -8.72
CA TYR A 99 -9.34 -4.12 -8.26
C TYR A 99 -8.24 -4.70 -9.16
N LYS A 100 -8.42 -4.57 -10.48
CA LYS A 100 -7.47 -5.05 -11.47
C LYS A 100 -6.12 -4.33 -11.36
N GLU A 101 -6.13 -3.00 -11.21
CA GLU A 101 -4.92 -2.21 -11.00
C GLU A 101 -4.24 -2.60 -9.69
N LEU A 102 -4.99 -2.68 -8.59
CA LEU A 102 -4.45 -3.05 -7.28
C LEU A 102 -3.80 -4.43 -7.31
N LYS A 103 -4.48 -5.43 -7.92
CA LYS A 103 -3.91 -6.77 -8.11
C LYS A 103 -2.61 -6.73 -8.92
N HIS A 104 -2.58 -5.98 -10.01
CA HIS A 104 -1.40 -5.86 -10.85
C HIS A 104 -0.23 -5.23 -10.08
N LEU A 105 -0.48 -4.16 -9.34
CA LEU A 105 0.52 -3.51 -8.49
C LEU A 105 1.04 -4.45 -7.40
N TYR A 106 0.14 -5.17 -6.71
CA TYR A 106 0.52 -6.12 -5.66
C TYR A 106 1.41 -7.23 -6.21
N VAL A 107 0.97 -7.91 -7.27
CA VAL A 107 1.73 -9.00 -7.89
C VAL A 107 3.08 -8.51 -8.37
N GLY A 108 3.13 -7.36 -9.04
CA GLY A 108 4.37 -6.76 -9.52
C GLY A 108 5.35 -6.43 -8.39
N SER A 109 4.87 -5.77 -7.33
CA SER A 109 5.73 -5.39 -6.20
C SER A 109 6.23 -6.59 -5.40
N VAL A 110 5.40 -7.62 -5.20
CA VAL A 110 5.82 -8.87 -4.52
C VAL A 110 6.86 -9.62 -5.34
N ASN A 111 6.67 -9.73 -6.66
CA ASN A 111 7.67 -10.38 -7.53
C ASN A 111 9.00 -9.64 -7.50
N ASN A 112 8.96 -8.31 -7.59
CA ASN A 112 10.16 -7.49 -7.49
C ASN A 112 10.87 -7.66 -6.13
N MET A 113 10.11 -7.71 -5.04
CA MET A 113 10.67 -7.98 -3.71
C MET A 113 11.31 -9.37 -3.63
N ILE A 114 10.64 -10.43 -4.10
CA ILE A 114 11.18 -11.79 -4.11
C ILE A 114 12.50 -11.85 -4.88
N GLU A 115 12.55 -11.24 -6.07
CA GLU A 115 13.76 -11.18 -6.90
C GLU A 115 14.89 -10.40 -6.21
N LYS A 116 14.62 -9.17 -5.76
CA LYS A 116 15.65 -8.27 -5.23
C LYS A 116 16.15 -8.68 -3.85
N CYS A 117 15.29 -9.27 -3.03
CA CYS A 117 15.67 -9.77 -1.70
C CYS A 117 16.12 -11.24 -1.72
N HIS A 118 16.24 -11.85 -2.89
CA HIS A 118 16.66 -13.26 -3.07
C HIS A 118 15.85 -14.24 -2.21
N LEU A 119 14.54 -14.00 -2.12
CA LEU A 119 13.63 -14.83 -1.34
C LEU A 119 13.25 -16.10 -2.12
N ASP A 120 12.72 -17.10 -1.39
CA ASP A 120 12.22 -18.32 -2.02
C ASP A 120 11.10 -17.99 -3.03
N PRO A 121 11.25 -18.38 -4.31
CA PRO A 121 10.23 -18.17 -5.33
C PRO A 121 8.84 -18.75 -4.99
N ASN A 122 8.77 -19.77 -4.14
CA ASN A 122 7.51 -20.35 -3.68
C ASN A 122 6.69 -19.37 -2.84
N LEU A 123 7.32 -18.34 -2.24
CA LEU A 123 6.62 -17.25 -1.54
C LEU A 123 5.68 -16.46 -2.47
N HIS A 124 5.91 -16.48 -3.79
CA HIS A 124 5.02 -15.87 -4.76
C HIS A 124 3.61 -16.47 -4.68
N ASN A 125 3.49 -17.78 -4.73
CA ASN A 125 2.20 -18.45 -4.65
C ASN A 125 1.51 -18.20 -3.31
N THR A 126 2.25 -18.32 -2.21
CA THR A 126 1.73 -18.02 -0.86
C THR A 126 1.23 -16.58 -0.74
N SER A 127 1.96 -15.61 -1.28
CA SER A 127 1.55 -14.19 -1.23
C SER A 127 0.32 -13.93 -2.10
N LEU A 128 0.20 -14.59 -3.26
CA LEU A 128 -1.01 -14.54 -4.08
C LEU A 128 -2.20 -15.15 -3.37
N ASP A 129 -2.03 -16.29 -2.72
CA ASP A 129 -3.09 -16.94 -1.94
C ASP A 129 -3.56 -16.04 -0.80
N ILE A 130 -2.64 -15.39 -0.09
CA ILE A 130 -2.97 -14.40 0.95
C ILE A 130 -3.71 -13.21 0.34
N PHE A 131 -3.25 -12.68 -0.78
CA PHE A 131 -3.92 -11.57 -1.47
C PHE A 131 -5.33 -11.96 -1.89
N TYR A 132 -5.51 -13.10 -2.53
CA TYR A 132 -6.83 -13.59 -2.93
C TYR A 132 -7.72 -13.83 -1.72
N TRP A 133 -7.18 -14.42 -0.65
CA TRP A 133 -7.93 -14.62 0.58
C TRP A 133 -8.39 -13.30 1.20
N LEU A 134 -7.50 -12.30 1.29
CA LEU A 134 -7.82 -10.97 1.79
C LEU A 134 -8.88 -10.30 0.91
N VAL A 135 -8.70 -10.31 -0.39
CA VAL A 135 -9.56 -9.60 -1.32
C VAL A 135 -10.89 -10.33 -1.53
N ASP A 136 -10.88 -11.64 -1.79
CA ASP A 136 -12.11 -12.38 -2.08
C ASP A 136 -12.97 -12.61 -0.83
N LYS A 137 -12.36 -12.92 0.30
CA LYS A 137 -13.10 -13.23 1.53
C LYS A 137 -13.54 -12.01 2.31
N ILE A 138 -12.73 -10.98 2.35
CA ILE A 138 -12.96 -9.81 3.19
C ILE A 138 -13.52 -8.65 2.38
N LEU A 139 -12.84 -8.26 1.29
CA LEU A 139 -13.23 -7.09 0.52
C LEU A 139 -14.49 -7.30 -0.31
N VAL A 140 -14.67 -8.46 -0.95
CA VAL A 140 -15.89 -8.74 -1.74
C VAL A 140 -17.12 -8.81 -0.83
N LYS A 141 -17.02 -9.37 0.38
CA LYS A 141 -18.14 -9.40 1.31
C LYS A 141 -18.49 -8.03 1.90
N ILE A 142 -17.47 -7.22 2.20
CA ILE A 142 -17.65 -5.91 2.86
C ILE A 142 -17.97 -4.83 1.83
N TYR A 143 -17.38 -4.91 0.64
CA TYR A 143 -17.41 -3.86 -0.39
C TYR A 143 -17.98 -4.27 -1.73
N ALA A 144 -18.73 -5.37 -1.79
CA ALA A 144 -19.44 -5.80 -3.00
C ALA A 144 -20.17 -4.66 -3.76
N PRO A 145 -20.72 -3.62 -3.10
CA PRO A 145 -21.31 -2.49 -3.80
C PRO A 145 -20.29 -1.66 -4.61
N PHE A 146 -19.05 -1.54 -4.17
CA PHE A 146 -18.01 -0.72 -4.82
C PHE A 146 -17.43 -1.40 -6.07
N PHE A 147 -17.34 -2.73 -6.08
CA PHE A 147 -16.82 -3.50 -7.22
C PHE A 147 -17.89 -3.87 -8.26
N ARG A 148 -19.18 -3.64 -7.97
CA ARG A 148 -20.28 -3.93 -8.91
C ARG A 148 -20.32 -3.04 -10.15
N THR A 149 -19.63 -1.90 -10.13
CA THR A 149 -19.63 -0.98 -11.27
C THR A 149 -18.83 -1.47 -12.47
N GLU A 150 -17.85 -2.37 -12.29
CA GLU A 150 -17.06 -2.93 -13.40
C GLU A 150 -17.81 -3.97 -14.24
N LYS A 151 -18.88 -4.61 -13.72
CA LYS A 151 -19.65 -5.61 -14.48
C LYS A 151 -20.64 -5.02 -15.50
N LYS A 152 -20.85 -3.72 -15.53
CA LYS A 152 -21.79 -3.07 -16.48
C LYS A 152 -21.13 -2.52 -17.74
N SER A 153 -19.80 -2.58 -17.89
CA SER A 153 -19.10 -2.07 -19.07
C SER A 153 -18.55 -3.16 -20.00
N VAL A 154 -18.93 -4.43 -19.79
CA VAL A 154 -18.54 -5.55 -20.65
C VAL A 154 -19.82 -6.37 -20.98
N LEU A 155 -20.75 -5.73 -21.68
CA LEU A 155 -21.80 -6.33 -22.50
C LEU A 155 -22.03 -5.44 -23.72
#